data_fb271294aa96520acf73c22e9c3c7f02
#
_entry.id   fb271294aa96520acf73c22e9c3c7f02
#
_cell.length_a   1.000
_cell.length_b   1.000
_cell.length_c   1.000
_cell.angle_alpha   90.00
_cell.angle_beta   90.00
_cell.angle_gamma   90.00
#
_symmetry.space_group_name_H-M   'P 1'
#
loop_
_entity.id
_entity.type
_entity.pdbx_description
1 polymer ?
#
loop_
_entity_poly.entity_id
_entity_poly.type
_entity_poly.pdbx_seq_one_letter_code
_entity_poly.pdbx_strand_id
1 'polypeptide(L)'
;MSILINKNTRLIVQGITGRDGSFHASKMKEYGTNVVGGTSPGKAGQEVCGIPVFNTVKDAVAATQANTSIIFVPAPFAKDAMLEAIDGGIQLVICITEGVPTLDAVAAQHYAKVRGVKVIGPNCPGLISPEESMAGIMPTNIFKKGHTGVISRSGTLTYEVVHNLTQAGLGQATAVGVGGDPVVGLYFEELLQMFQDEPETDSNALIGEIGGDAEERAAQFIKEHVTKPVAVFISGQQAPPGKQMGHAGAIISSGSGSASEKIAAFEAVGVPVARETSEIPTLLKQQMKK
;
A
#
# COMPACT_ATOMS: atom_id res chain seq x y z
N MET A 1 -12.34 -11.79 -3.41
CA MET A 1 -11.20 -11.65 -4.33
C MET A 1 -10.26 -10.51 -3.95
N SER A 2 -10.63 -9.67 -3.04
CA SER A 2 -9.87 -8.47 -2.68
C SER A 2 -9.68 -8.35 -1.18
N ILE A 3 -8.52 -7.84 -0.77
CA ILE A 3 -8.27 -7.45 0.62
C ILE A 3 -8.38 -5.92 0.75
N LEU A 4 -8.75 -5.44 1.92
CA LEU A 4 -8.82 -4.04 2.34
C LEU A 4 -9.85 -3.17 1.59
N ILE A 5 -9.89 -3.19 0.26
CA ILE A 5 -10.84 -2.40 -0.55
C ILE A 5 -11.55 -3.28 -1.59
N ASN A 6 -12.81 -2.96 -1.86
CA ASN A 6 -13.66 -3.67 -2.82
C ASN A 6 -14.81 -2.75 -3.31
N LYS A 7 -15.82 -3.32 -3.95
CA LYS A 7 -17.00 -2.57 -4.45
C LYS A 7 -17.82 -1.88 -3.34
N ASN A 8 -17.69 -2.32 -2.08
CA ASN A 8 -18.38 -1.72 -0.94
C ASN A 8 -17.56 -0.59 -0.29
N THR A 9 -16.36 -0.31 -0.78
CA THR A 9 -15.52 0.79 -0.31
C THR A 9 -16.24 2.12 -0.57
N ARG A 10 -16.40 2.91 0.49
CA ARG A 10 -16.96 4.27 0.45
C ARG A 10 -15.85 5.23 0.85
N LEU A 11 -15.20 5.81 -0.17
CA LEU A 11 -13.96 6.56 -0.01
C LEU A 11 -14.22 8.05 0.19
N ILE A 12 -13.55 8.66 1.17
CA ILE A 12 -13.40 10.11 1.27
C ILE A 12 -11.95 10.52 1.01
N VAL A 13 -11.77 11.75 0.51
CA VAL A 13 -10.46 12.32 0.19
C VAL A 13 -10.19 13.51 1.10
N GLN A 14 -9.22 13.38 2.02
CA GLN A 14 -8.76 14.50 2.84
C GLN A 14 -7.78 15.37 2.03
N GLY A 15 -8.00 16.69 2.04
CA GLY A 15 -7.27 17.61 1.18
C GLY A 15 -7.80 17.68 -0.25
N ILE A 16 -9.08 17.35 -0.47
CA ILE A 16 -9.70 17.23 -1.80
C ILE A 16 -9.64 18.50 -2.63
N THR A 17 -9.61 19.68 -2.02
CA THR A 17 -9.53 20.96 -2.74
C THR A 17 -8.10 21.33 -3.15
N GLY A 18 -7.10 20.60 -2.71
CA GLY A 18 -5.71 20.74 -3.15
C GLY A 18 -5.52 20.17 -4.57
N ARG A 19 -4.41 20.56 -5.22
CA ARG A 19 -4.09 20.15 -6.59
C ARG A 19 -4.09 18.61 -6.73
N ASP A 20 -3.33 17.93 -5.88
CA ASP A 20 -3.16 16.47 -5.96
C ASP A 20 -4.42 15.74 -5.46
N GLY A 21 -5.06 16.24 -4.39
CA GLY A 21 -6.33 15.71 -3.89
C GLY A 21 -7.44 15.75 -4.94
N SER A 22 -7.62 16.88 -5.62
CA SER A 22 -8.65 17.03 -6.66
C SER A 22 -8.36 16.17 -7.89
N PHE A 23 -7.10 16.14 -8.34
CA PHE A 23 -6.68 15.33 -9.49
C PHE A 23 -6.91 13.85 -9.26
N HIS A 24 -6.42 13.32 -8.13
CA HIS A 24 -6.55 11.89 -7.84
C HIS A 24 -7.98 11.49 -7.44
N ALA A 25 -8.75 12.38 -6.81
CA ALA A 25 -10.18 12.14 -6.59
C ALA A 25 -10.94 11.93 -7.91
N SER A 26 -10.65 12.76 -8.94
CA SER A 26 -11.21 12.57 -10.28
C SER A 26 -10.80 11.22 -10.87
N LYS A 27 -9.51 10.86 -10.80
CA LYS A 27 -9.00 9.60 -11.35
C LYS A 27 -9.58 8.37 -10.65
N MET A 28 -9.71 8.39 -9.34
CA MET A 28 -10.37 7.33 -8.59
C MET A 28 -11.84 7.18 -8.97
N LYS A 29 -12.56 8.30 -9.12
CA LYS A 29 -13.95 8.31 -9.58
C LYS A 29 -14.10 7.81 -11.02
N GLU A 30 -13.23 8.25 -11.94
CA GLU A 30 -13.18 7.76 -13.33
C GLU A 30 -12.92 6.25 -13.41
N TYR A 31 -12.12 5.71 -12.49
CA TYR A 31 -11.87 4.27 -12.37
C TYR A 31 -13.09 3.47 -11.89
N GLY A 32 -14.07 4.12 -11.31
CA GLY A 32 -15.27 3.48 -10.73
C GLY A 32 -15.23 3.30 -9.22
N THR A 33 -14.23 3.86 -8.53
CA THR A 33 -14.21 3.90 -7.06
C THR A 33 -15.36 4.78 -6.57
N ASN A 34 -16.08 4.29 -5.57
CA ASN A 34 -17.17 5.02 -4.94
C ASN A 34 -16.62 6.12 -4.01
N VAL A 35 -16.18 7.24 -4.61
CA VAL A 35 -15.72 8.43 -3.89
C VAL A 35 -16.94 9.22 -3.44
N VAL A 36 -17.29 9.13 -2.17
CA VAL A 36 -18.55 9.66 -1.62
C VAL A 36 -18.43 11.06 -1.02
N GLY A 37 -17.21 11.57 -0.81
CA GLY A 37 -16.97 12.89 -0.27
C GLY A 37 -15.50 13.24 -0.17
N GLY A 38 -15.22 14.43 0.27
CA GLY A 38 -13.87 14.85 0.64
C GLY A 38 -13.92 15.89 1.74
N THR A 39 -12.77 16.15 2.35
CA THR A 39 -12.67 17.17 3.39
C THR A 39 -11.63 18.21 3.07
N SER A 40 -11.95 19.46 3.40
CA SER A 40 -11.04 20.59 3.46
C SER A 40 -11.62 21.61 4.43
N PRO A 41 -10.93 21.95 5.54
CA PRO A 41 -11.42 22.88 6.53
C PRO A 41 -11.83 24.22 5.92
N GLY A 42 -13.01 24.74 6.29
CA GLY A 42 -13.56 26.01 5.78
C GLY A 42 -14.10 25.95 4.36
N LYS A 43 -14.22 24.75 3.74
CA LYS A 43 -14.66 24.57 2.36
C LYS A 43 -15.97 23.77 2.23
N ALA A 44 -16.65 23.50 3.34
CA ALA A 44 -17.93 22.76 3.32
C ALA A 44 -18.94 23.42 2.38
N GLY A 45 -19.72 22.60 1.69
CA GLY A 45 -20.72 23.05 0.69
C GLY A 45 -20.15 23.31 -0.70
N GLN A 46 -18.83 23.23 -0.90
CA GLN A 46 -18.24 23.20 -2.24
C GLN A 46 -18.33 21.79 -2.83
N GLU A 47 -18.08 21.69 -4.13
CA GLU A 47 -17.94 20.44 -4.85
C GLU A 47 -16.61 20.43 -5.63
N VAL A 48 -15.97 19.26 -5.68
CA VAL A 48 -14.78 18.98 -6.49
C VAL A 48 -15.08 17.78 -7.39
N CYS A 49 -15.12 17.96 -8.69
CA CYS A 49 -15.46 16.92 -9.68
C CYS A 49 -16.83 16.25 -9.38
N GLY A 50 -17.81 17.01 -8.86
CA GLY A 50 -19.10 16.50 -8.43
C GLY A 50 -19.03 15.63 -7.19
N ILE A 51 -18.01 15.83 -6.33
CA ILE A 51 -17.84 15.18 -5.02
C ILE A 51 -18.07 16.26 -3.96
N PRO A 52 -18.99 16.04 -2.99
CA PRO A 52 -19.27 17.03 -1.94
C PRO A 52 -18.09 17.19 -0.98
N VAL A 53 -17.84 18.43 -0.56
CA VAL A 53 -16.76 18.78 0.37
C VAL A 53 -17.34 19.11 1.75
N PHE A 54 -16.75 18.54 2.78
CA PHE A 54 -17.09 18.73 4.19
C PHE A 54 -15.93 19.43 4.94
N ASN A 55 -16.23 20.01 6.09
CA ASN A 55 -15.19 20.60 6.94
C ASN A 55 -14.38 19.54 7.68
N THR A 56 -15.02 18.45 8.12
CA THR A 56 -14.42 17.42 8.95
C THR A 56 -14.73 16.02 8.41
N VAL A 57 -13.86 15.05 8.78
CA VAL A 57 -14.12 13.63 8.49
C VAL A 57 -15.40 13.15 9.18
N LYS A 58 -15.64 13.58 10.40
CA LYS A 58 -16.86 13.22 11.15
C LYS A 58 -18.13 13.63 10.40
N ASP A 59 -18.18 14.86 9.87
CA ASP A 59 -19.33 15.34 9.08
C ASP A 59 -19.49 14.53 7.79
N ALA A 60 -18.36 14.24 7.11
CA ALA A 60 -18.35 13.44 5.91
C ALA A 60 -18.87 12.01 6.16
N VAL A 61 -18.41 11.35 7.23
CA VAL A 61 -18.86 10.00 7.62
C VAL A 61 -20.34 10.01 7.97
N ALA A 62 -20.81 10.99 8.75
CA ALA A 62 -22.22 11.11 9.12
C ALA A 62 -23.13 11.25 7.88
N ALA A 63 -22.72 12.04 6.89
CA ALA A 63 -23.49 12.28 5.68
C ALA A 63 -23.41 11.14 4.66
N THR A 64 -22.25 10.45 4.56
CA THR A 64 -21.96 9.53 3.47
C THR A 64 -21.73 8.10 3.89
N GLN A 65 -21.62 7.80 5.19
CA GLN A 65 -21.24 6.49 5.73
C GLN A 65 -19.90 5.99 5.14
N ALA A 66 -18.94 6.90 4.94
CA ALA A 66 -17.61 6.54 4.47
C ALA A 66 -16.91 5.59 5.45
N ASN A 67 -16.20 4.60 4.91
CA ASN A 67 -15.44 3.61 5.67
C ASN A 67 -13.94 3.67 5.41
N THR A 68 -13.52 4.41 4.40
CA THR A 68 -12.14 4.53 3.95
C THR A 68 -11.78 5.99 3.72
N SER A 69 -10.59 6.40 4.15
CA SER A 69 -10.06 7.75 3.90
C SER A 69 -8.70 7.68 3.21
N ILE A 70 -8.51 8.51 2.18
CA ILE A 70 -7.21 8.74 1.56
C ILE A 70 -6.75 10.17 1.80
N ILE A 71 -5.46 10.35 2.15
CA ILE A 71 -4.91 11.60 2.64
C ILE A 71 -3.91 12.18 1.64
N PHE A 72 -4.18 13.42 1.20
CA PHE A 72 -3.33 14.24 0.32
C PHE A 72 -2.94 15.58 0.97
N VAL A 73 -2.97 15.67 2.28
CA VAL A 73 -2.55 16.89 2.99
C VAL A 73 -1.02 16.98 3.07
N PRO A 74 -0.43 18.19 3.18
CA PRO A 74 1.01 18.34 3.37
C PRO A 74 1.53 17.64 4.64
N ALA A 75 2.79 17.21 4.63
CA ALA A 75 3.41 16.40 5.67
C ALA A 75 3.21 16.92 7.12
N PRO A 76 3.31 18.24 7.43
CA PRO A 76 3.08 18.74 8.78
C PRO A 76 1.67 18.50 9.32
N PHE A 77 0.69 18.24 8.46
CA PHE A 77 -0.71 18.03 8.82
C PHE A 77 -1.15 16.56 8.69
N ALA A 78 -0.28 15.68 8.21
CA ALA A 78 -0.63 14.29 7.90
C ALA A 78 -1.01 13.49 9.16
N LYS A 79 -0.30 13.69 10.28
CA LYS A 79 -0.65 13.07 11.56
C LYS A 79 -2.06 13.47 11.99
N ASP A 80 -2.36 14.75 12.02
CA ASP A 80 -3.67 15.24 12.46
C ASP A 80 -4.79 14.72 11.54
N ALA A 81 -4.54 14.65 10.24
CA ALA A 81 -5.48 14.07 9.28
C ALA A 81 -5.71 12.56 9.52
N MET A 82 -4.66 11.79 9.86
CA MET A 82 -4.80 10.38 10.24
C MET A 82 -5.61 10.24 11.52
N LEU A 83 -5.31 11.02 12.57
CA LEU A 83 -6.04 10.97 13.84
C LEU A 83 -7.51 11.37 13.64
N GLU A 84 -7.78 12.42 12.86
CA GLU A 84 -9.15 12.83 12.52
C GLU A 84 -9.93 11.73 11.81
N ALA A 85 -9.30 11.02 10.86
CA ALA A 85 -9.94 9.90 10.17
C ALA A 85 -10.29 8.77 11.14
N ILE A 86 -9.38 8.41 12.03
CA ILE A 86 -9.59 7.37 13.05
C ILE A 86 -10.74 7.76 13.99
N ASP A 87 -10.74 8.99 14.51
CA ASP A 87 -11.79 9.47 15.42
C ASP A 87 -13.13 9.69 14.71
N GLY A 88 -13.09 9.96 13.40
CA GLY A 88 -14.27 10.09 12.55
C GLY A 88 -14.98 8.77 12.23
N GLY A 89 -14.40 7.62 12.64
CA GLY A 89 -15.00 6.29 12.44
C GLY A 89 -14.56 5.57 11.15
N ILE A 90 -13.49 6.04 10.50
CA ILE A 90 -12.89 5.38 9.35
C ILE A 90 -12.22 4.08 9.78
N GLN A 91 -12.37 3.03 8.98
CA GLN A 91 -11.81 1.69 9.22
C GLN A 91 -10.47 1.46 8.52
N LEU A 92 -10.25 2.13 7.38
CA LEU A 92 -9.02 2.08 6.60
C LEU A 92 -8.57 3.49 6.23
N VAL A 93 -7.35 3.83 6.62
CA VAL A 93 -6.69 5.11 6.30
C VAL A 93 -5.54 4.86 5.33
N ILE A 94 -5.48 5.61 4.24
CA ILE A 94 -4.38 5.56 3.26
C ILE A 94 -3.68 6.92 3.28
N CYS A 95 -2.42 6.98 3.71
CA CYS A 95 -1.64 8.21 3.74
C CYS A 95 -0.64 8.23 2.57
N ILE A 96 -0.95 9.01 1.53
CA ILE A 96 -0.08 9.16 0.35
C ILE A 96 1.13 10.02 0.67
N THR A 97 0.97 10.95 1.59
CA THR A 97 1.93 12.01 1.90
C THR A 97 3.32 11.47 2.22
N GLU A 98 4.32 12.00 1.53
CA GLU A 98 5.74 11.81 1.78
C GLU A 98 6.27 12.86 2.77
N GLY A 99 7.34 12.53 3.51
CA GLY A 99 8.01 13.45 4.43
C GLY A 99 7.31 13.65 5.78
N VAL A 100 6.43 12.75 6.16
CA VAL A 100 5.81 12.74 7.49
C VAL A 100 6.90 12.50 8.55
N PRO A 101 7.02 13.37 9.59
CA PRO A 101 8.00 13.14 10.63
C PRO A 101 7.84 11.77 11.29
N THR A 102 8.94 11.05 11.50
CA THR A 102 8.91 9.67 12.02
C THR A 102 8.15 9.57 13.35
N LEU A 103 8.32 10.50 14.28
CA LEU A 103 7.59 10.48 15.54
C LEU A 103 6.07 10.70 15.36
N ASP A 104 5.69 11.50 14.38
CA ASP A 104 4.28 11.69 14.03
C ASP A 104 3.67 10.42 13.42
N ALA A 105 4.44 9.72 12.56
CA ALA A 105 4.05 8.42 12.03
C ALA A 105 3.88 7.39 13.16
N VAL A 106 4.86 7.28 14.09
CA VAL A 106 4.77 6.39 15.26
C VAL A 106 3.51 6.67 16.08
N ALA A 107 3.23 7.95 16.39
CA ALA A 107 2.07 8.33 17.19
C ALA A 107 0.75 7.95 16.49
N ALA A 108 0.63 8.25 15.19
CA ALA A 108 -0.57 7.94 14.41
C ALA A 108 -0.78 6.43 14.26
N GLN A 109 0.28 5.66 13.99
CA GLN A 109 0.20 4.20 13.88
C GLN A 109 -0.18 3.54 15.21
N HIS A 110 0.41 3.98 16.31
CA HIS A 110 0.04 3.50 17.64
C HIS A 110 -1.44 3.77 17.94
N TYR A 111 -1.91 4.98 17.65
CA TYR A 111 -3.30 5.36 17.86
C TYR A 111 -4.25 4.52 17.00
N ALA A 112 -3.92 4.32 15.73
CA ALA A 112 -4.69 3.45 14.83
C ALA A 112 -4.79 2.01 15.36
N LYS A 113 -3.66 1.44 15.80
CA LYS A 113 -3.59 0.08 16.36
C LYS A 113 -4.48 -0.08 17.60
N VAL A 114 -4.46 0.88 18.52
CA VAL A 114 -5.32 0.87 19.73
C VAL A 114 -6.79 0.93 19.38
N ARG A 115 -7.15 1.62 18.29
CA ARG A 115 -8.53 1.77 17.81
C ARG A 115 -8.96 0.67 16.82
N GLY A 116 -8.07 -0.26 16.46
CA GLY A 116 -8.36 -1.33 15.50
C GLY A 116 -8.51 -0.85 14.06
N VAL A 117 -7.98 0.34 13.74
CA VAL A 117 -8.01 0.94 12.39
C VAL A 117 -6.77 0.51 11.62
N LYS A 118 -6.96 0.12 10.37
CA LYS A 118 -5.85 -0.22 9.46
C LYS A 118 -5.33 1.04 8.78
N VAL A 119 -4.00 1.11 8.63
CA VAL A 119 -3.32 2.22 7.93
C VAL A 119 -2.40 1.68 6.86
N ILE A 120 -2.42 2.27 5.66
CA ILE A 120 -1.45 2.08 4.58
C ILE A 120 -0.64 3.36 4.41
N GLY A 121 0.67 3.27 4.32
CA GLY A 121 1.57 4.42 4.30
C GLY A 121 2.02 4.83 5.72
N PRO A 122 2.65 6.00 5.86
CA PRO A 122 2.77 7.09 4.87
C PRO A 122 3.73 6.77 3.71
N ASN A 123 3.87 7.75 2.79
CA ASN A 123 4.76 7.67 1.63
C ASN A 123 4.47 6.43 0.76
N CYS A 124 3.23 6.27 0.34
CA CYS A 124 2.78 5.10 -0.41
C CYS A 124 1.98 5.49 -1.67
N PRO A 125 1.91 4.61 -2.68
CA PRO A 125 1.06 4.83 -3.84
C PRO A 125 -0.41 4.46 -3.60
N GLY A 126 -0.76 3.98 -2.41
CA GLY A 126 -2.07 3.44 -2.08
C GLY A 126 -2.24 1.98 -2.50
N LEU A 127 -3.47 1.60 -2.86
CA LEU A 127 -3.81 0.24 -3.24
C LEU A 127 -4.91 0.20 -4.31
N ILE A 128 -4.96 -0.92 -5.03
CA ILE A 128 -5.94 -1.18 -6.08
C ILE A 128 -6.37 -2.65 -6.06
N SER A 129 -7.67 -2.89 -6.09
CA SER A 129 -8.29 -4.19 -6.41
C SER A 129 -8.91 -4.05 -7.80
N PRO A 130 -8.29 -4.64 -8.85
CA PRO A 130 -8.70 -4.39 -10.23
C PRO A 130 -10.18 -4.74 -10.47
N GLU A 131 -10.87 -3.88 -11.23
CA GLU A 131 -12.31 -3.92 -11.52
C GLU A 131 -13.24 -3.75 -10.30
N GLU A 132 -12.68 -3.46 -9.13
CA GLU A 132 -13.47 -3.24 -7.92
C GLU A 132 -13.30 -1.85 -7.34
N SER A 133 -12.08 -1.45 -6.99
CA SER A 133 -11.81 -0.16 -6.36
C SER A 133 -10.33 0.21 -6.44
N MET A 134 -10.04 1.50 -6.52
CA MET A 134 -8.72 2.07 -6.35
C MET A 134 -8.75 3.17 -5.29
N ALA A 135 -7.85 3.08 -4.33
CA ALA A 135 -7.61 4.14 -3.34
C ALA A 135 -6.12 4.50 -3.35
N GLY A 136 -5.73 5.37 -4.30
CA GLY A 136 -4.32 5.67 -4.54
C GLY A 136 -4.06 6.50 -5.78
N ILE A 137 -2.79 6.49 -6.16
CA ILE A 137 -2.24 7.23 -7.30
C ILE A 137 -1.73 6.31 -8.43
N MET A 138 -2.14 5.04 -8.40
CA MET A 138 -1.64 4.01 -9.31
C MET A 138 -2.15 4.20 -10.75
N PRO A 139 -1.32 3.94 -11.79
CA PRO A 139 -1.73 3.98 -13.20
C PRO A 139 -2.60 2.78 -13.54
N THR A 140 -3.91 2.98 -13.64
CA THR A 140 -4.90 1.89 -13.73
C THR A 140 -4.81 1.02 -14.99
N ASN A 141 -4.21 1.52 -16.06
CA ASN A 141 -4.13 0.87 -17.37
C ASN A 141 -3.19 -0.36 -17.40
N ILE A 142 -2.34 -0.55 -16.42
CA ILE A 142 -1.43 -1.70 -16.33
C ILE A 142 -1.99 -2.85 -15.50
N PHE A 143 -3.04 -2.59 -14.72
CA PHE A 143 -3.66 -3.57 -13.84
C PHE A 143 -4.75 -4.36 -14.55
N LYS A 144 -4.82 -5.65 -14.25
CA LYS A 144 -5.85 -6.55 -14.74
C LYS A 144 -6.29 -7.47 -13.60
N LYS A 145 -7.58 -7.71 -13.49
CA LYS A 145 -8.13 -8.66 -12.52
C LYS A 145 -7.51 -10.03 -12.67
N GLY A 146 -7.12 -10.62 -11.56
CA GLY A 146 -6.52 -11.95 -11.47
C GLY A 146 -6.37 -12.38 -10.01
N HIS A 147 -5.46 -13.31 -9.75
CA HIS A 147 -5.36 -14.01 -8.47
C HIS A 147 -4.03 -13.80 -7.75
N THR A 148 -3.18 -12.88 -8.23
CA THR A 148 -1.90 -12.61 -7.58
C THR A 148 -2.01 -11.42 -6.62
N GLY A 149 -1.73 -11.64 -5.34
CA GLY A 149 -1.51 -10.56 -4.37
C GLY A 149 -0.18 -9.85 -4.65
N VAL A 150 -0.14 -8.53 -4.54
CA VAL A 150 1.09 -7.75 -4.70
C VAL A 150 1.30 -6.87 -3.48
N ILE A 151 2.46 -6.97 -2.85
CA ILE A 151 2.84 -6.14 -1.70
C ILE A 151 4.19 -5.50 -1.99
N SER A 152 4.27 -4.16 -1.90
CA SER A 152 5.47 -3.44 -2.30
C SER A 152 5.79 -2.25 -1.42
N ARG A 153 7.07 -2.06 -1.12
CA ARG A 153 7.58 -0.82 -0.50
C ARG A 153 7.78 0.31 -1.52
N SER A 154 7.96 -0.05 -2.80
CA SER A 154 8.26 0.90 -3.88
C SER A 154 7.05 1.15 -4.78
N GLY A 155 6.69 2.41 -5.01
CA GLY A 155 5.65 2.79 -5.98
C GLY A 155 6.04 2.39 -7.40
N THR A 156 7.21 2.81 -7.87
CA THR A 156 7.66 2.60 -9.26
C THR A 156 7.85 1.12 -9.59
N LEU A 157 8.51 0.35 -8.71
CA LEU A 157 8.72 -1.09 -8.94
C LEU A 157 7.41 -1.89 -8.86
N THR A 158 6.43 -1.41 -8.09
CA THR A 158 5.08 -1.98 -8.12
C THR A 158 4.53 -1.97 -9.54
N TYR A 159 4.65 -0.84 -10.25
CA TYR A 159 4.09 -0.69 -11.60
C TYR A 159 4.79 -1.61 -12.60
N GLU A 160 6.10 -1.76 -12.50
CA GLU A 160 6.87 -2.65 -13.36
C GLU A 160 6.50 -4.12 -13.13
N VAL A 161 6.46 -4.58 -11.88
CA VAL A 161 6.09 -5.95 -11.53
C VAL A 161 4.64 -6.26 -11.93
N VAL A 162 3.71 -5.35 -11.66
CA VAL A 162 2.31 -5.50 -12.05
C VAL A 162 2.16 -5.58 -13.56
N HIS A 163 2.89 -4.74 -14.31
CA HIS A 163 2.90 -4.84 -15.78
C HIS A 163 3.39 -6.21 -16.25
N ASN A 164 4.50 -6.71 -15.70
CA ASN A 164 5.05 -8.01 -16.04
C ASN A 164 4.08 -9.17 -15.70
N LEU A 165 3.41 -9.10 -14.53
CA LEU A 165 2.38 -10.08 -14.15
C LEU A 165 1.20 -10.05 -15.12
N THR A 166 0.73 -8.87 -15.49
CA THR A 166 -0.39 -8.69 -16.44
C THR A 166 -0.05 -9.23 -17.82
N GLN A 167 1.15 -8.92 -18.33
CA GLN A 167 1.62 -9.45 -19.63
C GLN A 167 1.78 -10.98 -19.60
N ALA A 168 2.14 -11.54 -18.47
CA ALA A 168 2.24 -12.99 -18.27
C ALA A 168 0.87 -13.68 -18.04
N GLY A 169 -0.22 -12.93 -17.99
CA GLY A 169 -1.58 -13.45 -17.82
C GLY A 169 -1.96 -13.84 -16.38
N LEU A 170 -1.19 -13.39 -15.38
CA LEU A 170 -1.49 -13.68 -13.97
C LEU A 170 -2.53 -12.71 -13.38
N GLY A 171 -2.48 -11.43 -13.72
CA GLY A 171 -3.37 -10.41 -13.15
C GLY A 171 -3.22 -10.26 -11.63
N GLN A 172 -3.98 -9.34 -11.04
CA GLN A 172 -3.86 -9.03 -9.61
C GLN A 172 -5.18 -9.21 -8.87
N ALA A 173 -5.13 -9.79 -7.67
CA ALA A 173 -6.23 -9.80 -6.71
C ALA A 173 -6.35 -8.41 -6.06
N THR A 174 -5.30 -8.00 -5.39
CA THR A 174 -5.09 -6.64 -4.87
C THR A 174 -3.59 -6.33 -4.95
N ALA A 175 -3.25 -5.09 -5.31
CA ALA A 175 -1.89 -4.58 -5.18
C ALA A 175 -1.86 -3.49 -4.11
N VAL A 176 -0.95 -3.65 -3.14
CA VAL A 176 -0.79 -2.76 -1.99
C VAL A 176 0.63 -2.19 -1.97
N GLY A 177 0.72 -0.86 -2.00
CA GLY A 177 1.96 -0.16 -1.71
C GLY A 177 2.01 0.21 -0.23
N VAL A 178 2.88 -0.42 0.54
CA VAL A 178 2.96 -0.19 2.00
C VAL A 178 3.64 1.12 2.37
N GLY A 179 4.52 1.62 1.50
CA GLY A 179 5.28 2.85 1.73
C GLY A 179 6.76 2.63 1.94
N GLY A 180 7.55 3.67 1.67
CA GLY A 180 9.01 3.68 1.76
C GLY A 180 9.57 4.31 3.03
N ASP A 181 8.72 4.69 3.98
CA ASP A 181 9.15 5.27 5.25
C ASP A 181 9.57 4.18 6.27
N PRO A 182 10.42 4.53 7.26
CA PRO A 182 10.85 3.59 8.30
C PRO A 182 9.70 3.05 9.16
N VAL A 183 8.63 3.84 9.31
CA VAL A 183 7.43 3.50 10.08
C VAL A 183 6.21 3.62 9.19
N VAL A 184 5.61 2.50 8.89
CA VAL A 184 4.39 2.38 8.10
C VAL A 184 3.28 1.71 8.91
N GLY A 185 2.06 1.71 8.39
CA GLY A 185 0.90 1.11 9.07
C GLY A 185 0.92 -0.40 9.04
N LEU A 186 0.43 -1.00 7.96
CA LEU A 186 0.50 -2.44 7.76
C LEU A 186 1.86 -2.82 7.16
N TYR A 187 2.43 -3.91 7.67
CA TYR A 187 3.66 -4.52 7.18
C TYR A 187 3.36 -5.74 6.30
N PHE A 188 4.42 -6.38 5.81
CA PHE A 188 4.31 -7.57 4.95
C PHE A 188 3.53 -8.70 5.62
N GLU A 189 3.76 -8.95 6.91
CA GLU A 189 3.19 -10.07 7.64
C GLU A 189 1.65 -10.00 7.69
N GLU A 190 1.10 -8.81 8.03
CA GLU A 190 -0.35 -8.64 8.09
C GLU A 190 -1.01 -8.76 6.72
N LEU A 191 -0.36 -8.23 5.68
CA LEU A 191 -0.88 -8.31 4.31
C LEU A 191 -0.76 -9.74 3.75
N LEU A 192 0.33 -10.45 4.04
CA LEU A 192 0.49 -11.86 3.68
C LEU A 192 -0.58 -12.73 4.35
N GLN A 193 -0.90 -12.46 5.64
CA GLN A 193 -1.98 -13.16 6.32
C GLN A 193 -3.33 -12.91 5.62
N MET A 194 -3.63 -11.65 5.28
CA MET A 194 -4.87 -11.33 4.57
C MET A 194 -4.96 -12.04 3.21
N PHE A 195 -3.86 -12.11 2.46
CA PHE A 195 -3.83 -12.85 1.18
C PHE A 195 -3.87 -14.35 1.38
N GLN A 196 -3.29 -14.88 2.45
CA GLN A 196 -3.38 -16.29 2.81
C GLN A 196 -4.82 -16.70 3.08
N ASP A 197 -5.57 -15.85 3.80
CA ASP A 197 -6.96 -16.09 4.19
C ASP A 197 -7.96 -15.82 3.04
N GLU A 198 -7.57 -15.03 2.02
CA GLU A 198 -8.42 -14.73 0.87
C GLU A 198 -8.43 -15.93 -0.11
N PRO A 199 -9.56 -16.65 -0.26
CA PRO A 199 -9.58 -17.92 -0.98
C PRO A 199 -9.29 -17.80 -2.48
N GLU A 200 -9.52 -16.63 -3.06
CA GLU A 200 -9.31 -16.40 -4.51
C GLU A 200 -7.92 -15.84 -4.84
N THR A 201 -7.05 -15.65 -3.84
CA THR A 201 -5.64 -15.32 -4.07
C THR A 201 -4.85 -16.61 -4.18
N ASP A 202 -4.19 -16.85 -5.33
CA ASP A 202 -3.45 -18.07 -5.62
C ASP A 202 -1.96 -17.97 -5.38
N SER A 203 -1.42 -16.74 -5.39
CA SER A 203 0.01 -16.48 -5.26
C SER A 203 0.28 -15.05 -4.80
N ASN A 204 1.52 -14.75 -4.37
CA ASN A 204 1.92 -13.42 -3.93
C ASN A 204 3.26 -12.99 -4.53
N ALA A 205 3.34 -11.73 -4.96
CA ALA A 205 4.57 -11.07 -5.35
C ALA A 205 4.95 -10.02 -4.30
N LEU A 206 6.16 -10.14 -3.72
CA LEU A 206 6.72 -9.17 -2.77
C LEU A 206 7.82 -8.35 -3.43
N ILE A 207 7.74 -7.04 -3.24
CA ILE A 207 8.77 -6.11 -3.67
C ILE A 207 9.31 -5.40 -2.43
N GLY A 208 10.50 -5.82 -2.01
CA GLY A 208 11.23 -5.25 -0.90
C GLY A 208 12.38 -4.36 -1.35
N GLU A 209 13.03 -3.76 -0.38
CA GLU A 209 14.19 -2.90 -0.60
C GLU A 209 15.14 -2.96 0.59
N ILE A 210 16.32 -2.38 0.45
CA ILE A 210 17.29 -2.25 1.53
C ILE A 210 16.74 -1.45 2.71
N GLY A 211 17.31 -1.67 3.88
CA GLY A 211 16.98 -0.98 5.13
C GLY A 211 15.87 -1.64 5.95
N GLY A 212 16.00 -1.51 7.26
CA GLY A 212 15.11 -2.18 8.21
C GLY A 212 15.20 -3.70 8.16
N ASP A 213 14.25 -4.39 8.79
CA ASP A 213 14.18 -5.84 8.95
C ASP A 213 12.83 -6.44 8.46
N ALA A 214 12.01 -5.65 7.80
CA ALA A 214 10.65 -6.05 7.42
C ALA A 214 10.63 -7.27 6.48
N GLU A 215 11.60 -7.39 5.59
CA GLU A 215 11.72 -8.49 4.64
C GLU A 215 12.17 -9.78 5.33
N GLU A 216 13.09 -9.69 6.30
CA GLU A 216 13.53 -10.83 7.11
C GLU A 216 12.39 -11.38 7.97
N ARG A 217 11.59 -10.49 8.57
CA ARG A 217 10.37 -10.90 9.30
C ARG A 217 9.35 -11.52 8.36
N ALA A 218 9.16 -10.95 7.16
CA ALA A 218 8.29 -11.53 6.14
C ALA A 218 8.73 -12.94 5.73
N ALA A 219 10.04 -13.19 5.55
CA ALA A 219 10.58 -14.51 5.25
C ALA A 219 10.23 -15.53 6.33
N GLN A 220 10.42 -15.17 7.60
CA GLN A 220 10.05 -16.04 8.72
C GLN A 220 8.54 -16.28 8.80
N PHE A 221 7.73 -15.23 8.58
CA PHE A 221 6.28 -15.35 8.56
C PHE A 221 5.80 -16.27 7.44
N ILE A 222 6.39 -16.16 6.24
CA ILE A 222 6.05 -17.03 5.11
C ILE A 222 6.31 -18.50 5.47
N LYS A 223 7.47 -18.79 6.07
CA LYS A 223 7.83 -20.16 6.49
C LYS A 223 6.79 -20.78 7.43
N GLU A 224 6.23 -19.98 8.33
CA GLU A 224 5.36 -20.45 9.40
C GLU A 224 3.88 -20.47 9.03
N HIS A 225 3.43 -19.53 8.18
CA HIS A 225 2.01 -19.21 8.01
C HIS A 225 1.51 -19.19 6.57
N VAL A 226 2.40 -19.13 5.55
CA VAL A 226 1.97 -18.98 4.16
C VAL A 226 2.19 -20.26 3.37
N THR A 227 1.11 -20.80 2.82
CA THR A 227 1.14 -22.01 1.98
C THR A 227 1.04 -21.70 0.48
N LYS A 228 0.60 -20.48 0.15
CA LYS A 228 0.48 -20.03 -1.24
C LYS A 228 1.85 -19.67 -1.81
N PRO A 229 2.09 -19.90 -3.11
CA PRO A 229 3.30 -19.50 -3.81
C PRO A 229 3.68 -18.03 -3.57
N VAL A 230 4.96 -17.77 -3.29
CA VAL A 230 5.50 -16.42 -3.11
C VAL A 230 6.77 -16.28 -3.95
N ALA A 231 6.90 -15.18 -4.69
CA ALA A 231 8.14 -14.77 -5.34
C ALA A 231 8.49 -13.35 -4.91
N VAL A 232 9.78 -13.09 -4.72
CA VAL A 232 10.28 -11.84 -4.13
C VAL A 232 11.26 -11.15 -5.08
N PHE A 233 11.24 -9.83 -5.08
CA PHE A 233 12.30 -8.99 -5.64
C PHE A 233 12.80 -8.03 -4.56
N ILE A 234 14.11 -7.89 -4.41
CA ILE A 234 14.74 -6.95 -3.47
C ILE A 234 15.53 -5.91 -4.26
N SER A 235 15.12 -4.65 -4.12
CA SER A 235 15.84 -3.54 -4.75
C SER A 235 17.04 -3.06 -3.93
N GLY A 236 17.94 -2.32 -4.58
CA GLY A 236 19.12 -1.76 -3.91
C GLY A 236 20.31 -2.71 -3.79
N GLN A 237 20.39 -3.77 -4.61
CA GLN A 237 21.47 -4.77 -4.54
C GLN A 237 22.88 -4.18 -4.70
N GLN A 238 23.02 -3.02 -5.34
CA GLN A 238 24.29 -2.30 -5.52
C GLN A 238 24.40 -1.05 -4.64
N ALA A 239 23.50 -0.88 -3.67
CA ALA A 239 23.51 0.29 -2.82
C ALA A 239 24.71 0.30 -1.86
N PRO A 240 25.48 1.40 -1.78
CA PRO A 240 26.58 1.49 -0.84
C PRO A 240 26.05 1.65 0.59
N PRO A 241 26.74 1.06 1.59
CA PRO A 241 26.40 1.25 3.00
C PRO A 241 26.36 2.72 3.43
N GLY A 242 25.43 3.08 4.30
CA GLY A 242 25.29 4.42 4.89
C GLY A 242 24.72 5.47 3.96
N LYS A 243 24.37 5.13 2.70
CA LYS A 243 23.71 6.05 1.77
C LYS A 243 22.22 5.76 1.69
N GLN A 244 21.41 6.79 1.87
CA GLN A 244 19.97 6.72 1.62
C GLN A 244 19.67 6.64 0.13
N MET A 245 18.84 5.69 -0.27
CA MET A 245 18.53 5.38 -1.67
C MET A 245 17.07 5.66 -2.01
N GLY A 246 16.75 6.93 -2.21
CA GLY A 246 15.38 7.37 -2.54
C GLY A 246 14.48 7.46 -1.29
N HIS A 247 13.95 6.35 -0.82
CA HIS A 247 13.07 6.31 0.34
C HIS A 247 13.79 6.60 1.67
N ALA A 248 13.09 7.20 2.63
CA ALA A 248 13.62 7.48 3.96
C ALA A 248 14.04 6.21 4.71
N GLY A 249 13.35 5.08 4.47
CA GLY A 249 13.65 3.77 5.05
C GLY A 249 14.73 2.99 4.28
N ALA A 250 15.10 3.41 3.07
CA ALA A 250 16.03 2.67 2.21
C ALA A 250 17.51 3.07 2.49
N ILE A 251 17.99 2.66 3.65
CA ILE A 251 19.37 2.91 4.11
C ILE A 251 19.92 1.67 4.83
N ILE A 252 21.12 1.22 4.44
CA ILE A 252 21.87 0.18 5.15
C ILE A 252 22.55 0.82 6.34
N SER A 253 22.10 0.52 7.56
CA SER A 253 22.59 1.11 8.79
C SER A 253 23.24 0.06 9.69
N SER A 254 24.37 0.39 10.31
CA SER A 254 25.03 -0.46 11.33
C SER A 254 25.31 -1.90 10.86
N GLY A 255 25.53 -2.11 9.56
CA GLY A 255 25.85 -3.42 8.99
C GLY A 255 24.66 -4.36 8.84
N SER A 256 23.42 -3.86 8.93
CA SER A 256 22.20 -4.65 8.72
C SER A 256 21.26 -4.00 7.68
N GLY A 257 20.34 -4.80 7.13
CA GLY A 257 19.36 -4.35 6.15
C GLY A 257 19.91 -4.26 4.73
N SER A 258 20.96 -5.00 4.41
CA SER A 258 21.49 -5.11 3.04
C SER A 258 20.57 -5.98 2.17
N ALA A 259 20.60 -5.77 0.85
CA ALA A 259 19.87 -6.61 -0.08
C ALA A 259 20.31 -8.08 0.01
N SER A 260 21.60 -8.34 0.21
CA SER A 260 22.13 -9.70 0.33
C SER A 260 21.61 -10.45 1.54
N GLU A 261 21.49 -9.79 2.69
CA GLU A 261 20.90 -10.40 3.89
C GLU A 261 19.42 -10.76 3.70
N LYS A 262 18.66 -9.84 3.09
CA LYS A 262 17.25 -10.06 2.79
C LYS A 262 17.03 -11.18 1.76
N ILE A 263 17.83 -11.22 0.71
CA ILE A 263 17.82 -12.31 -0.29
C ILE A 263 18.11 -13.64 0.40
N ALA A 264 19.17 -13.72 1.20
CA ALA A 264 19.54 -14.93 1.93
C ALA A 264 18.43 -15.39 2.89
N ALA A 265 17.71 -14.45 3.54
CA ALA A 265 16.60 -14.79 4.43
C ALA A 265 15.44 -15.48 3.67
N PHE A 266 15.06 -15.00 2.50
CA PHE A 266 14.02 -15.64 1.67
C PHE A 266 14.48 -16.98 1.09
N GLU A 267 15.71 -17.07 0.59
CA GLU A 267 16.27 -18.31 0.05
C GLU A 267 16.35 -19.40 1.13
N ALA A 268 16.72 -19.04 2.36
CA ALA A 268 16.79 -19.96 3.50
C ALA A 268 15.45 -20.62 3.86
N VAL A 269 14.34 -19.99 3.49
CA VAL A 269 12.99 -20.53 3.71
C VAL A 269 12.36 -21.08 2.42
N GLY A 270 13.15 -21.22 1.35
CA GLY A 270 12.71 -21.81 0.08
C GLY A 270 11.88 -20.89 -0.82
N VAL A 271 11.86 -19.59 -0.55
CA VAL A 271 11.18 -18.58 -1.37
C VAL A 271 12.14 -18.08 -2.44
N PRO A 272 11.79 -18.22 -3.74
CA PRO A 272 12.63 -17.73 -4.81
C PRO A 272 12.70 -16.21 -4.84
N VAL A 273 13.92 -15.70 -5.05
CA VAL A 273 14.18 -14.27 -5.21
C VAL A 273 14.57 -14.00 -6.66
N ALA A 274 13.83 -13.10 -7.30
CA ALA A 274 14.09 -12.66 -8.66
C ALA A 274 15.32 -11.75 -8.71
N ARG A 275 16.13 -11.86 -9.75
CA ARG A 275 17.24 -10.95 -10.04
C ARG A 275 16.76 -9.67 -10.72
N GLU A 276 15.71 -9.82 -11.54
CA GLU A 276 15.01 -8.75 -12.24
C GLU A 276 13.50 -8.89 -12.03
N THR A 277 12.79 -7.78 -12.04
CA THR A 277 11.32 -7.74 -11.85
C THR A 277 10.56 -8.59 -12.87
N SER A 278 11.13 -8.75 -14.07
CA SER A 278 10.59 -9.57 -15.18
C SER A 278 10.57 -11.07 -14.89
N GLU A 279 11.35 -11.56 -13.94
CA GLU A 279 11.40 -12.98 -13.57
C GLU A 279 10.25 -13.42 -12.64
N ILE A 280 9.65 -12.47 -11.88
CA ILE A 280 8.61 -12.76 -10.88
C ILE A 280 7.48 -13.63 -11.44
N PRO A 281 6.88 -13.33 -12.63
CA PRO A 281 5.81 -14.15 -13.16
C PRO A 281 6.24 -15.60 -13.46
N THR A 282 7.48 -15.79 -13.90
CA THR A 282 8.03 -17.12 -14.19
C THR A 282 8.23 -17.92 -12.92
N LEU A 283 8.79 -17.30 -11.89
CA LEU A 283 9.00 -17.92 -10.58
C LEU A 283 7.68 -18.34 -9.93
N LEU A 284 6.65 -17.49 -9.96
CA LEU A 284 5.31 -17.83 -9.47
C LEU A 284 4.71 -19.01 -10.22
N LYS A 285 4.73 -18.99 -11.57
CA LYS A 285 4.20 -20.08 -12.39
C LYS A 285 4.91 -21.43 -12.14
N GLN A 286 6.20 -21.41 -11.84
CA GLN A 286 6.96 -22.62 -11.48
C GLN A 286 6.50 -23.21 -10.14
N GLN A 287 6.18 -22.38 -9.17
CA GLN A 287 5.69 -22.82 -7.86
C GLN A 287 4.24 -23.30 -7.91
N MET A 288 3.38 -22.65 -8.69
CA MET A 288 1.96 -23.05 -8.87
C MET A 288 1.77 -24.39 -9.56
N LYS A 289 2.82 -24.92 -10.22
CA LYS A 289 2.81 -26.25 -10.87
C LYS A 289 3.24 -27.39 -9.96
N LYS A 290 3.77 -27.09 -8.79
CA LYS A 290 4.18 -28.07 -7.76
C LYS A 290 3.02 -28.44 -6.87
#